data_07d5ab10026f3e324f60792b2df2d36b
#
_entry.id   07d5ab10026f3e324f60792b2df2d36b
#
_cell.length_a   1.000
_cell.length_b   1.000
_cell.length_c   1.000
_cell.angle_alpha   90.00
_cell.angle_beta   90.00
_cell.angle_gamma   90.00
#
_symmetry.space_group_name_H-M   'P 1'
#
loop_
_entity.id
_entity.type
_entity.pdbx_description
1 polymer ?
#
loop_
_entity_poly.entity_id
_entity_poly.type
_entity_poly.pdbx_seq_one_letter_code
_entity_poly.pdbx_strand_id
1 'polypeptide(L)'
;ILNSYADDDLTEDQIITKKIAVFDTENDINGFENFRFHSYPINQISGAHLNAVEFMTDIHPIRNKREANDYLKRVNQIASSMDNLLLWFDKQAEIGIYPPTFVFDHVINQLSEMLSNPSNPLLEVFAKKVRELDLSDSEISSLETELSKIIEESFNPAYQRLLDRMIADKSNSNLNHGVWSLPNGDEFYKLRIRTY
;
A
#
# COMPACT_ATOMS: atom_id res chain seq x y z
N ILE A 1 -23.77 4.47 -18.01
CA ILE A 1 -24.21 3.16 -18.53
C ILE A 1 -25.35 2.60 -17.65
N LEU A 2 -25.22 2.43 -16.31
CA LEU A 2 -26.28 1.83 -15.48
C LEU A 2 -27.63 2.57 -15.64
N ASN A 3 -27.64 3.88 -15.66
CA ASN A 3 -28.86 4.71 -15.81
C ASN A 3 -29.47 4.66 -17.22
N SER A 4 -28.81 4.06 -18.22
CA SER A 4 -29.38 3.93 -19.58
C SER A 4 -30.33 2.76 -19.74
N TYR A 5 -30.39 1.83 -18.79
CA TYR A 5 -31.36 0.75 -18.79
C TYR A 5 -32.71 1.25 -18.24
N ALA A 6 -33.78 1.15 -19.02
CA ALA A 6 -35.11 1.47 -18.56
C ALA A 6 -35.62 0.40 -17.56
N ASP A 7 -36.33 0.82 -16.51
CA ASP A 7 -36.83 -0.13 -15.51
C ASP A 7 -37.89 -1.07 -16.11
N ASP A 8 -38.61 -0.61 -17.13
CA ASP A 8 -39.62 -1.41 -17.83
C ASP A 8 -39.03 -2.62 -18.60
N ASP A 9 -37.74 -2.57 -18.92
CA ASP A 9 -37.02 -3.67 -19.59
C ASP A 9 -36.37 -4.67 -18.60
N LEU A 10 -36.56 -4.45 -17.28
CA LEU A 10 -35.88 -5.20 -16.23
C LEU A 10 -36.90 -5.98 -15.36
N THR A 11 -36.49 -7.12 -14.84
CA THR A 11 -37.23 -7.82 -13.77
C THR A 11 -37.11 -7.04 -12.44
N GLU A 12 -37.99 -7.34 -11.48
CA GLU A 12 -37.93 -6.72 -10.14
C GLU A 12 -36.56 -6.89 -9.48
N ASP A 13 -35.95 -8.08 -9.54
CA ASP A 13 -34.61 -8.35 -8.98
C ASP A 13 -33.52 -7.54 -9.70
N GLN A 14 -33.65 -7.39 -11.03
CA GLN A 14 -32.72 -6.57 -11.82
C GLN A 14 -32.86 -5.08 -11.52
N ILE A 15 -34.06 -4.59 -11.24
CA ILE A 15 -34.30 -3.21 -10.79
C ILE A 15 -33.65 -2.96 -9.43
N ILE A 16 -33.77 -3.90 -8.48
CA ILE A 16 -33.11 -3.81 -7.16
C ILE A 16 -31.58 -3.80 -7.34
N THR A 17 -31.05 -4.73 -8.11
CA THR A 17 -29.62 -4.82 -8.39
C THR A 17 -29.09 -3.53 -9.05
N LYS A 18 -29.82 -2.98 -10.02
CA LYS A 18 -29.48 -1.71 -10.65
C LYS A 18 -29.44 -0.55 -9.64
N LYS A 19 -30.45 -0.44 -8.76
CA LYS A 19 -30.49 0.60 -7.72
C LYS A 19 -29.30 0.51 -6.77
N ILE A 20 -28.95 -0.70 -6.32
CA ILE A 20 -27.78 -0.92 -5.46
C ILE A 20 -26.51 -0.52 -6.20
N ALA A 21 -26.32 -1.02 -7.43
CA ALA A 21 -25.14 -0.71 -8.23
C ALA A 21 -24.98 0.79 -8.55
N VAL A 22 -26.08 1.49 -8.79
CA VAL A 22 -26.07 2.96 -8.99
C VAL A 22 -25.66 3.65 -7.70
N PHE A 23 -26.29 3.28 -6.57
CA PHE A 23 -25.99 3.86 -5.27
C PHE A 23 -24.53 3.69 -4.87
N ASP A 24 -23.98 2.46 -5.00
CA ASP A 24 -22.59 2.16 -4.67
C ASP A 24 -21.63 2.93 -5.60
N THR A 25 -21.92 2.92 -6.92
CA THR A 25 -21.08 3.62 -7.89
C THR A 25 -21.06 5.14 -7.65
N GLU A 26 -22.20 5.75 -7.32
CA GLU A 26 -22.28 7.19 -7.00
C GLU A 26 -21.50 7.53 -5.72
N ASN A 27 -21.55 6.66 -4.70
CA ASN A 27 -20.73 6.83 -3.50
C ASN A 27 -19.24 6.67 -3.79
N ASP A 28 -18.85 5.71 -4.63
CA ASP A 28 -17.45 5.49 -5.03
C ASP A 28 -16.92 6.69 -5.83
N ILE A 29 -17.71 7.21 -6.80
CA ILE A 29 -17.35 8.40 -7.55
C ILE A 29 -17.16 9.61 -6.62
N ASN A 30 -18.12 9.84 -5.72
CA ASN A 30 -18.02 10.92 -4.74
C ASN A 30 -16.77 10.76 -3.85
N GLY A 31 -16.51 9.52 -3.36
CA GLY A 31 -15.32 9.20 -2.58
C GLY A 31 -14.03 9.50 -3.34
N PHE A 32 -13.96 9.11 -4.61
CA PHE A 32 -12.79 9.33 -5.44
C PHE A 32 -12.57 10.82 -5.79
N GLU A 33 -13.61 11.54 -6.17
CA GLU A 33 -13.49 12.92 -6.58
C GLU A 33 -13.20 13.88 -5.42
N ASN A 34 -13.86 13.68 -4.27
CA ASN A 34 -13.84 14.64 -3.18
C ASN A 34 -12.99 14.20 -1.97
N PHE A 35 -12.81 12.89 -1.75
CA PHE A 35 -12.26 12.38 -0.51
C PHE A 35 -11.13 11.34 -0.69
N ARG A 36 -10.61 11.12 -1.90
CA ARG A 36 -9.59 10.11 -2.17
C ARG A 36 -8.34 10.24 -1.29
N PHE A 37 -7.99 11.45 -0.89
CA PHE A 37 -6.82 11.72 -0.05
C PHE A 37 -7.13 11.74 1.46
N HIS A 38 -8.37 11.42 1.89
CA HIS A 38 -8.75 11.39 3.30
C HIS A 38 -8.38 10.09 4.02
N SER A 39 -8.01 9.04 3.28
CA SER A 39 -7.55 7.78 3.85
C SER A 39 -6.03 7.75 3.97
N TYR A 40 -5.53 7.18 5.06
CA TYR A 40 -4.10 7.03 5.29
C TYR A 40 -3.59 5.72 4.67
N PRO A 41 -2.74 5.77 3.61
CA PRO A 41 -2.22 4.59 2.94
C PRO A 41 -1.18 3.84 3.78
N ILE A 42 -0.69 4.48 4.84
CA ILE A 42 0.20 3.91 5.86
C ILE A 42 -0.38 4.19 7.24
N ASN A 43 -0.40 3.18 8.08
CA ASN A 43 -0.75 3.30 9.49
C ASN A 43 0.02 2.26 10.32
N GLN A 44 -0.16 2.27 11.63
CA GLN A 44 0.57 1.41 12.57
C GLN A 44 0.21 -0.08 12.49
N ILE A 45 -0.92 -0.43 11.88
CA ILE A 45 -1.41 -1.82 11.81
C ILE A 45 -1.13 -2.42 10.44
N SER A 46 -1.33 -1.63 9.40
CA SER A 46 -1.18 -2.04 8.01
C SER A 46 -0.74 -0.85 7.16
N GLY A 47 -0.28 -1.13 5.97
CA GLY A 47 0.09 -0.09 5.04
C GLY A 47 0.95 -0.63 3.91
N ALA A 48 1.09 0.15 2.86
CA ALA A 48 1.81 -0.28 1.66
C ALA A 48 3.24 -0.77 1.98
N HIS A 49 3.90 -0.17 2.98
CA HIS A 49 5.25 -0.53 3.40
C HIS A 49 5.36 -1.92 4.03
N LEU A 50 4.37 -2.35 4.81
CA LEU A 50 4.32 -3.69 5.41
C LEU A 50 3.73 -4.71 4.45
N ASN A 51 2.61 -4.39 3.81
CA ASN A 51 1.88 -5.30 2.93
C ASN A 51 2.73 -5.76 1.73
N ALA A 52 3.61 -4.90 1.22
CA ALA A 52 4.52 -5.26 0.14
C ALA A 52 5.53 -6.34 0.58
N VAL A 53 6.10 -6.20 1.77
CA VAL A 53 7.03 -7.18 2.33
C VAL A 53 6.30 -8.49 2.66
N GLU A 54 5.16 -8.42 3.37
CA GLU A 54 4.34 -9.59 3.72
C GLU A 54 3.90 -10.36 2.48
N PHE A 55 3.46 -9.69 1.43
CA PHE A 55 3.12 -10.35 0.17
C PHE A 55 4.30 -11.15 -0.40
N MET A 56 5.51 -10.58 -0.38
CA MET A 56 6.70 -11.22 -0.92
C MET A 56 7.19 -12.38 -0.05
N THR A 57 7.07 -12.27 1.28
CA THR A 57 7.52 -13.32 2.19
C THR A 57 6.54 -14.49 2.29
N ASP A 58 5.25 -14.18 2.44
CA ASP A 58 4.24 -15.17 2.83
C ASP A 58 3.43 -15.71 1.67
N ILE A 59 3.15 -14.86 0.67
CA ILE A 59 2.20 -15.19 -0.40
C ILE A 59 2.90 -15.55 -1.70
N HIS A 60 3.98 -14.83 -2.09
CA HIS A 60 4.63 -15.03 -3.38
C HIS A 60 5.25 -16.43 -3.52
N PRO A 61 4.78 -17.26 -4.47
CA PRO A 61 5.35 -18.60 -4.68
C PRO A 61 6.69 -18.51 -5.43
N ILE A 62 7.62 -19.42 -5.12
CA ILE A 62 8.86 -19.66 -5.88
C ILE A 62 8.98 -21.16 -6.08
N ARG A 63 8.45 -21.66 -7.20
CA ARG A 63 8.41 -23.09 -7.55
C ARG A 63 9.37 -23.47 -8.68
N ASN A 64 9.93 -22.47 -9.35
CA ASN A 64 10.85 -22.62 -10.50
C ASN A 64 11.66 -21.33 -10.71
N LYS A 65 12.68 -21.41 -11.58
CA LYS A 65 13.57 -20.28 -11.90
C LYS A 65 12.83 -19.04 -12.43
N ARG A 66 11.74 -19.21 -13.20
CA ARG A 66 10.95 -18.09 -13.69
C ARG A 66 10.31 -17.32 -12.54
N GLU A 67 9.71 -18.04 -11.59
CA GLU A 67 9.09 -17.41 -10.41
C GLU A 67 10.13 -16.76 -9.49
N ALA A 68 11.35 -17.31 -9.40
CA ALA A 68 12.47 -16.65 -8.72
C ALA A 68 12.82 -15.30 -9.39
N ASN A 69 12.92 -15.27 -10.72
CA ASN A 69 13.14 -14.00 -11.44
C ASN A 69 11.96 -13.03 -11.31
N ASP A 70 10.73 -13.53 -11.26
CA ASP A 70 9.55 -12.69 -11.04
C ASP A 70 9.54 -12.09 -9.62
N TYR A 71 10.07 -12.83 -8.62
CA TYR A 71 10.29 -12.31 -7.27
C TYR A 71 11.26 -11.11 -7.28
N LEU A 72 12.42 -11.26 -7.93
CA LEU A 72 13.42 -10.19 -8.08
C LEU A 72 12.81 -8.92 -8.69
N LYS A 73 12.08 -9.07 -9.80
CA LYS A 73 11.42 -7.95 -10.47
C LYS A 73 10.40 -7.26 -9.55
N ARG A 74 9.62 -8.03 -8.80
CA ARG A 74 8.60 -7.47 -7.88
C ARG A 74 9.25 -6.73 -6.73
N VAL A 75 10.30 -7.28 -6.11
CA VAL A 75 11.04 -6.57 -5.06
C VAL A 75 11.60 -5.24 -5.60
N ASN A 76 12.15 -5.24 -6.81
CA ASN A 76 12.62 -4.00 -7.44
C ASN A 76 11.49 -2.99 -7.69
N GLN A 77 10.28 -3.46 -8.04
CA GLN A 77 9.12 -2.59 -8.25
C GLN A 77 8.55 -2.00 -6.96
N ILE A 78 8.82 -2.60 -5.79
CA ILE A 78 8.42 -2.03 -4.49
C ILE A 78 8.97 -0.62 -4.33
N ALA A 79 10.19 -0.35 -4.78
CA ALA A 79 10.79 0.98 -4.73
C ALA A 79 9.92 2.04 -5.43
N SER A 80 9.46 1.76 -6.65
CA SER A 80 8.57 2.66 -7.39
C SER A 80 7.21 2.83 -6.70
N SER A 81 6.72 1.79 -6.03
CA SER A 81 5.46 1.87 -5.25
C SER A 81 5.62 2.79 -4.04
N MET A 82 6.77 2.76 -3.36
CA MET A 82 7.07 3.67 -2.25
C MET A 82 7.24 5.12 -2.74
N ASP A 83 7.87 5.33 -3.89
CA ASP A 83 7.98 6.67 -4.49
C ASP A 83 6.61 7.24 -4.89
N ASN A 84 5.70 6.42 -5.43
CA ASN A 84 4.31 6.84 -5.69
C ASN A 84 3.55 7.19 -4.39
N LEU A 85 3.87 6.52 -3.29
CA LEU A 85 3.30 6.83 -2.00
C LEU A 85 3.75 8.20 -1.48
N LEU A 86 4.99 8.62 -1.76
CA LEU A 86 5.46 9.97 -1.44
C LEU A 86 4.66 11.04 -2.19
N LEU A 87 4.34 10.80 -3.47
CA LEU A 87 3.47 11.70 -4.24
C LEU A 87 2.05 11.79 -3.66
N TRP A 88 1.56 10.68 -3.07
CA TRP A 88 0.28 10.70 -2.36
C TRP A 88 0.33 11.58 -1.12
N PHE A 89 1.40 11.48 -0.33
CA PHE A 89 1.61 12.35 0.83
C PHE A 89 1.72 13.82 0.45
N ASP A 90 2.34 14.14 -0.70
CA ASP A 90 2.36 15.53 -1.20
C ASP A 90 0.94 16.05 -1.39
N LYS A 91 0.05 15.25 -1.98
CA LYS A 91 -1.36 15.63 -2.18
C LYS A 91 -2.13 15.75 -0.88
N GLN A 92 -1.85 14.92 0.10
CA GLN A 92 -2.44 15.04 1.44
C GLN A 92 -1.95 16.30 2.14
N ALA A 93 -0.66 16.61 2.08
CA ALA A 93 -0.07 17.80 2.65
C ALA A 93 -0.62 19.10 2.04
N GLU A 94 -0.82 19.14 0.70
CA GLU A 94 -1.43 20.28 -0.01
C GLU A 94 -2.81 20.65 0.55
N ILE A 95 -3.56 19.69 1.09
CA ILE A 95 -4.91 19.91 1.67
C ILE A 95 -4.91 19.81 3.21
N GLY A 96 -3.74 19.79 3.84
CA GLY A 96 -3.60 19.79 5.30
C GLY A 96 -3.98 18.48 5.99
N ILE A 97 -3.91 17.36 5.30
CA ILE A 97 -4.20 16.03 5.87
C ILE A 97 -2.90 15.35 6.27
N TYR A 98 -2.78 15.07 7.56
CA TYR A 98 -1.66 14.34 8.16
C TYR A 98 -2.19 13.25 9.10
N PRO A 99 -1.55 12.07 9.13
CA PRO A 99 -1.86 11.05 10.14
C PRO A 99 -1.74 11.61 11.57
N PRO A 100 -2.46 11.00 12.52
CA PRO A 100 -2.28 11.30 13.94
C PRO A 100 -0.82 11.08 14.41
N THR A 101 -0.37 11.82 15.41
CA THR A 101 1.02 11.78 15.91
C THR A 101 1.47 10.36 16.28
N PHE A 102 0.60 9.58 16.93
CA PHE A 102 0.94 8.20 17.31
C PHE A 102 1.19 7.28 16.09
N VAL A 103 0.54 7.55 14.95
CA VAL A 103 0.78 6.80 13.71
C VAL A 103 2.20 7.06 13.21
N PHE A 104 2.65 8.33 13.21
CA PHE A 104 4.03 8.67 12.84
C PHE A 104 5.04 7.95 13.72
N ASP A 105 4.84 7.95 15.06
CA ASP A 105 5.75 7.28 15.97
C ASP A 105 5.92 5.80 15.68
N HIS A 106 4.81 5.10 15.47
CA HIS A 106 4.84 3.68 15.16
C HIS A 106 5.46 3.39 13.79
N VAL A 107 5.07 4.13 12.75
CA VAL A 107 5.57 3.92 11.39
C VAL A 107 7.06 4.24 11.28
N ILE A 108 7.54 5.32 11.92
CA ILE A 108 8.97 5.66 11.98
C ILE A 108 9.75 4.53 12.63
N ASN A 109 9.26 3.98 13.74
CA ASN A 109 9.92 2.85 14.41
C ASN A 109 9.95 1.61 13.49
N GLN A 110 8.83 1.23 12.87
CA GLN A 110 8.75 0.10 11.95
C GLN A 110 9.74 0.22 10.78
N LEU A 111 9.80 1.40 10.14
CA LEU A 111 10.71 1.66 9.04
C LEU A 111 12.18 1.65 9.49
N SER A 112 12.47 2.24 10.66
CA SER A 112 13.82 2.25 11.23
C SER A 112 14.30 0.84 11.57
N GLU A 113 13.46 0.02 12.19
CA GLU A 113 13.75 -1.39 12.49
C GLU A 113 13.98 -2.19 11.22
N MET A 114 13.14 -2.02 10.20
CA MET A 114 13.27 -2.72 8.91
C MET A 114 14.60 -2.38 8.22
N LEU A 115 15.01 -1.10 8.22
CA LEU A 115 16.25 -0.64 7.58
C LEU A 115 17.50 -0.99 8.38
N SER A 116 17.42 -1.05 9.73
CA SER A 116 18.56 -1.36 10.58
C SER A 116 18.74 -2.87 10.83
N ASN A 117 17.77 -3.68 10.47
CA ASN A 117 17.84 -5.12 10.68
C ASN A 117 18.88 -5.74 9.70
N PRO A 118 19.97 -6.35 10.22
CA PRO A 118 20.95 -7.00 9.37
C PRO A 118 20.38 -8.23 8.64
N SER A 119 19.28 -8.75 9.15
CA SER A 119 18.56 -9.90 8.60
C SER A 119 17.32 -9.43 7.86
N ASN A 120 17.45 -9.25 6.54
CA ASN A 120 16.32 -8.81 5.72
C ASN A 120 15.41 -10.01 5.40
N PRO A 121 14.12 -10.00 5.80
CA PRO A 121 13.22 -11.12 5.61
C PRO A 121 13.01 -11.51 4.14
N LEU A 122 13.13 -10.55 3.20
CA LEU A 122 13.05 -10.84 1.77
C LEU A 122 14.21 -11.73 1.31
N LEU A 123 15.43 -11.47 1.81
CA LEU A 123 16.61 -12.30 1.51
C LEU A 123 16.48 -13.68 2.10
N GLU A 124 16.10 -13.79 3.38
CA GLU A 124 15.99 -15.08 4.08
C GLU A 124 14.96 -16.00 3.43
N VAL A 125 13.75 -15.47 3.18
CA VAL A 125 12.67 -16.24 2.57
C VAL A 125 13.02 -16.65 1.13
N PHE A 126 13.63 -15.74 0.37
CA PHE A 126 14.07 -16.02 -1.00
C PHE A 126 15.12 -17.12 -1.01
N ALA A 127 16.19 -16.98 -0.22
CA ALA A 127 17.27 -17.96 -0.13
C ALA A 127 16.74 -19.36 0.26
N LYS A 128 15.81 -19.42 1.22
CA LYS A 128 15.17 -20.68 1.59
C LYS A 128 14.41 -21.30 0.41
N LYS A 129 13.57 -20.53 -0.27
CA LYS A 129 12.72 -21.03 -1.36
C LYS A 129 13.52 -21.44 -2.60
N VAL A 130 14.57 -20.69 -2.98
CA VAL A 130 15.37 -21.02 -4.19
C VAL A 130 16.27 -22.25 -3.99
N ARG A 131 16.70 -22.54 -2.75
CA ARG A 131 17.47 -23.77 -2.43
C ARG A 131 16.64 -25.04 -2.50
N GLU A 132 15.33 -24.95 -2.51
CA GLU A 132 14.42 -26.08 -2.72
C GLU A 132 14.20 -26.39 -4.21
N LEU A 133 14.71 -25.54 -5.13
CA LEU A 133 14.58 -25.73 -6.57
C LEU A 133 15.69 -26.63 -7.13
N ASP A 134 15.41 -27.31 -8.23
CA ASP A 134 16.41 -28.05 -9.00
C ASP A 134 17.26 -27.08 -9.87
N LEU A 135 18.16 -26.36 -9.20
CA LEU A 135 19.10 -25.40 -9.77
C LEU A 135 20.52 -25.70 -9.30
N SER A 136 21.50 -25.32 -10.11
CA SER A 136 22.89 -25.41 -9.70
C SER A 136 23.25 -24.37 -8.63
N ASP A 137 24.26 -24.69 -7.80
CA ASP A 137 24.76 -23.77 -6.77
C ASP A 137 25.15 -22.38 -7.34
N SER A 138 25.70 -22.37 -8.56
CA SER A 138 26.05 -21.13 -9.28
C SER A 138 24.81 -20.30 -9.63
N GLU A 139 23.72 -20.94 -10.05
CA GLU A 139 22.47 -20.25 -10.36
C GLU A 139 21.80 -19.69 -9.10
N ILE A 140 21.78 -20.47 -8.01
CA ILE A 140 21.26 -20.02 -6.71
C ILE A 140 22.06 -18.83 -6.21
N SER A 141 23.40 -18.92 -6.19
CA SER A 141 24.28 -17.83 -5.76
C SER A 141 24.09 -16.56 -6.60
N SER A 142 23.90 -16.70 -7.92
CA SER A 142 23.63 -15.56 -8.80
C SER A 142 22.30 -14.86 -8.46
N LEU A 143 21.23 -15.63 -8.22
CA LEU A 143 19.92 -15.10 -7.84
C LEU A 143 19.95 -14.41 -6.46
N GLU A 144 20.63 -15.01 -5.47
CA GLU A 144 20.80 -14.42 -4.14
C GLU A 144 21.61 -13.11 -4.20
N THR A 145 22.66 -13.07 -5.02
CA THR A 145 23.49 -11.86 -5.24
C THR A 145 22.67 -10.76 -5.90
N GLU A 146 21.87 -11.09 -6.91
CA GLU A 146 21.01 -10.13 -7.59
C GLU A 146 19.95 -9.55 -6.67
N LEU A 147 19.32 -10.37 -5.81
CA LEU A 147 18.39 -9.87 -4.80
C LEU A 147 19.06 -8.93 -3.80
N SER A 148 20.25 -9.30 -3.31
CA SER A 148 21.01 -8.44 -2.38
C SER A 148 21.28 -7.07 -3.01
N LYS A 149 21.68 -7.04 -4.26
CA LYS A 149 21.89 -5.79 -5.02
C LYS A 149 20.60 -4.98 -5.15
N ILE A 150 19.47 -5.60 -5.47
CA ILE A 150 18.17 -4.92 -5.56
C ILE A 150 17.79 -4.32 -4.20
N ILE A 151 18.03 -5.03 -3.11
CA ILE A 151 17.75 -4.52 -1.76
C ILE A 151 18.61 -3.31 -1.43
N GLU A 152 19.90 -3.36 -1.71
CA GLU A 152 20.83 -2.27 -1.44
C GLU A 152 20.60 -1.04 -2.32
N GLU A 153 20.37 -1.24 -3.61
CA GLU A 153 20.34 -0.15 -4.61
C GLU A 153 18.93 0.42 -4.85
N SER A 154 17.88 -0.34 -4.54
CA SER A 154 16.50 0.03 -4.85
C SER A 154 15.60 0.06 -3.60
N PHE A 155 15.46 -1.07 -2.92
CA PHE A 155 14.52 -1.23 -1.83
C PHE A 155 14.88 -0.34 -0.62
N ASN A 156 16.08 -0.49 -0.06
CA ASN A 156 16.51 0.28 1.11
C ASN A 156 16.48 1.80 0.86
N PRO A 157 16.98 2.33 -0.28
CA PRO A 157 16.87 3.76 -0.58
C PRO A 157 15.43 4.28 -0.66
N ALA A 158 14.49 3.48 -1.19
CA ALA A 158 13.09 3.89 -1.26
C ALA A 158 12.43 3.92 0.14
N TYR A 159 12.71 2.93 0.97
CA TYR A 159 12.25 2.90 2.36
C TYR A 159 12.91 4.00 3.21
N GLN A 160 14.16 4.35 2.94
CA GLN A 160 14.82 5.48 3.60
C GLN A 160 14.13 6.80 3.24
N ARG A 161 13.81 7.04 1.97
CA ARG A 161 13.05 8.24 1.57
C ARG A 161 11.68 8.30 2.25
N LEU A 162 11.02 7.16 2.42
CA LEU A 162 9.75 7.08 3.13
C LEU A 162 9.93 7.42 4.63
N LEU A 163 10.96 6.88 5.27
CA LEU A 163 11.33 7.19 6.66
C LEU A 163 11.60 8.68 6.84
N ASP A 164 12.44 9.26 5.97
CA ASP A 164 12.79 10.67 6.00
C ASP A 164 11.54 11.56 5.88
N ARG A 165 10.61 11.17 4.99
CA ARG A 165 9.33 11.85 4.83
C ARG A 165 8.45 11.75 6.07
N MET A 166 8.34 10.58 6.70
CA MET A 166 7.59 10.42 7.94
C MET A 166 8.17 11.27 9.07
N ILE A 167 9.48 11.35 9.20
CA ILE A 167 10.16 12.19 10.18
C ILE A 167 9.86 13.68 9.93
N ALA A 168 9.95 14.12 8.68
CA ALA A 168 9.70 15.52 8.30
C ALA A 168 8.25 15.92 8.55
N ASP A 169 7.29 15.08 8.19
CA ASP A 169 5.85 15.38 8.29
C ASP A 169 5.31 15.28 9.73
N LYS A 170 6.00 14.58 10.62
CA LYS A 170 5.56 14.39 12.02
C LYS A 170 5.27 15.71 12.74
N SER A 171 6.03 16.76 12.46
CA SER A 171 5.81 18.08 13.07
C SER A 171 4.48 18.75 12.66
N ASN A 172 3.89 18.32 11.55
CA ASN A 172 2.60 18.79 11.05
C ASN A 172 1.41 17.99 11.59
N SER A 173 1.68 16.89 12.30
CA SER A 173 0.64 16.08 12.94
C SER A 173 0.03 16.80 14.15
N ASN A 174 -1.18 16.43 14.51
CA ASN A 174 -1.85 16.95 15.68
C ASN A 174 -2.43 15.82 16.56
N LEU A 175 -2.87 16.17 17.76
CA LEU A 175 -3.48 15.22 18.70
C LEU A 175 -4.98 14.99 18.44
N ASN A 176 -5.58 15.72 17.48
CA ASN A 176 -6.98 15.54 17.11
C ASN A 176 -7.09 14.37 16.13
N HIS A 177 -7.68 13.29 16.58
CA HIS A 177 -7.72 12.02 15.83
C HIS A 177 -9.10 11.73 15.20
N GLY A 178 -10.07 12.62 15.41
CA GLY A 178 -11.42 12.45 14.89
C GLY A 178 -11.53 12.88 13.42
N VAL A 179 -12.38 12.21 12.66
CA VAL A 179 -12.68 12.53 11.26
C VAL A 179 -13.15 13.99 11.10
N TRP A 180 -13.81 14.54 12.11
CA TRP A 180 -14.27 15.93 12.17
C TRP A 180 -13.13 16.97 12.10
N SER A 181 -11.89 16.58 12.40
CA SER A 181 -10.72 17.46 12.29
C SER A 181 -10.15 17.55 10.88
N LEU A 182 -10.59 16.69 9.97
CA LEU A 182 -10.17 16.69 8.57
C LEU A 182 -10.91 17.78 7.76
N PRO A 183 -10.32 18.30 6.69
CA PRO A 183 -11.03 19.15 5.75
C PRO A 183 -12.32 18.46 5.24
N ASN A 184 -13.47 19.15 5.36
CA ASN A 184 -14.79 18.58 5.05
C ASN A 184 -15.08 17.24 5.76
N GLY A 185 -14.58 17.08 6.99
CA GLY A 185 -14.66 15.84 7.75
C GLY A 185 -16.09 15.34 8.00
N ASP A 186 -17.05 16.25 8.22
CA ASP A 186 -18.47 15.90 8.39
C ASP A 186 -19.04 15.25 7.12
N GLU A 187 -18.75 15.78 5.94
CA GLU A 187 -19.22 15.22 4.69
C GLU A 187 -18.51 13.91 4.37
N PHE A 188 -17.22 13.81 4.67
CA PHE A 188 -16.47 12.56 4.57
C PHE A 188 -17.08 11.48 5.49
N TYR A 189 -17.42 11.84 6.73
CA TYR A 189 -18.06 10.91 7.67
C TYR A 189 -19.43 10.44 7.18
N LYS A 190 -20.26 11.36 6.64
CA LYS A 190 -21.56 11.01 6.03
C LYS A 190 -21.39 10.03 4.86
N LEU A 191 -20.39 10.26 4.00
CA LEU A 191 -20.08 9.35 2.90
C LEU A 191 -19.70 7.96 3.45
N ARG A 192 -18.85 7.90 4.49
CA ARG A 192 -18.44 6.63 5.11
C ARG A 192 -19.61 5.86 5.70
N ILE A 193 -20.58 6.54 6.32
CA ILE A 193 -21.81 5.90 6.83
C ILE A 193 -22.65 5.31 5.68
N ARG A 194 -22.72 5.98 4.54
CA ARG A 194 -23.50 5.49 3.38
C ARG A 194 -22.92 4.21 2.76
N THR A 195 -21.64 3.96 2.93
CA THR A 195 -20.95 2.78 2.37
C THR A 195 -20.95 1.56 3.30
N TYR A 196 -21.64 1.63 4.44
CA TYR A 196 -21.92 0.55 5.38
C TYR A 196 -23.36 0.06 5.21
#